data_9695076b1b8d90719f6ff4ef95072940
#
_entry.id   9695076b1b8d90719f6ff4ef95072940
#
_cell.length_a   1.000
_cell.length_b   1.000
_cell.length_c   1.000
_cell.angle_alpha   90.00
_cell.angle_beta   90.00
_cell.angle_gamma   90.00
#
_symmetry.space_group_name_H-M   'P 1'
#
loop_
_entity.id
_entity.type
_entity.pdbx_description
1 polymer ?
#
loop_
_entity_poly.entity_id
_entity_poly.type
_entity_poly.pdbx_seq_one_letter_code
_entity_poly.pdbx_strand_id
1 'polypeptide(L)'
;PGLVVTSAAVFALSACGASSLPTLSGFAAVRDQAARTEAAAAARATQLADIATDCASCASALRDAASSSQARLEALGGLWDPWGGVTPEGQSAPAAVSEAPTDVSAYVSWLARTATRDLEIAANPDKTSAEEARTLGAAALGRYASAARLAHVYGIDLEAGDDAALLINDRVNIASRQGVQTWAIDLFNESSVSPTFAPSGKDLASSAELSQAVATWDCTASSLPKAQVSAGTLSDAYNVSGELLVRVDTALRAGATDTRTSRCTLDALDGASLASNLLAADAAMLASNSADVRAAGASAALID
;
A
#
# COMPACT_ATOMS: atom_id res chain seq x y z
N PRO A 1 -49.72 -45.28 46.71
CA PRO A 1 -48.28 -45.47 46.64
C PRO A 1 -47.74 -44.92 45.34
N GLY A 2 -47.15 -43.75 45.38
CA GLY A 2 -46.51 -43.11 44.24
C GLY A 2 -45.03 -43.02 44.49
N LEU A 3 -44.28 -43.65 43.62
CA LEU A 3 -42.83 -43.58 43.61
C LEU A 3 -42.38 -42.24 43.01
N VAL A 4 -41.74 -41.39 43.80
CA VAL A 4 -41.03 -40.23 43.33
C VAL A 4 -39.61 -40.65 42.96
N VAL A 5 -39.29 -40.64 41.66
CA VAL A 5 -37.95 -40.84 41.16
C VAL A 5 -37.28 -39.47 41.11
N THR A 6 -36.38 -39.21 42.03
CA THR A 6 -35.50 -38.06 42.02
C THR A 6 -34.32 -38.34 41.11
N SER A 7 -34.35 -37.79 39.89
CA SER A 7 -33.22 -37.78 38.99
C SER A 7 -32.16 -36.79 39.49
N ALA A 8 -31.06 -37.27 40.02
CA ALA A 8 -29.87 -36.50 40.33
C ALA A 8 -29.17 -36.17 39.00
N ALA A 9 -29.26 -34.88 38.58
CA ALA A 9 -28.46 -34.35 37.47
C ALA A 9 -27.01 -34.20 37.98
N VAL A 10 -26.14 -35.12 37.55
CA VAL A 10 -24.70 -34.97 37.71
C VAL A 10 -24.24 -33.90 36.72
N PHE A 11 -24.03 -32.68 37.20
CA PHE A 11 -23.27 -31.69 36.46
C PHE A 11 -21.82 -32.15 36.40
N ALA A 12 -21.42 -32.74 35.29
CA ALA A 12 -20.02 -32.91 34.97
C ALA A 12 -19.44 -31.52 34.79
N LEU A 13 -18.73 -31.01 35.77
CA LEU A 13 -17.78 -29.91 35.63
C LEU A 13 -16.74 -30.35 34.64
N SER A 14 -16.96 -30.03 33.36
CA SER A 14 -15.93 -30.14 32.34
C SER A 14 -14.78 -29.27 32.79
N ALA A 15 -13.65 -29.89 33.08
CA ALA A 15 -12.39 -29.25 33.39
C ALA A 15 -12.17 -28.10 32.38
N CYS A 16 -11.98 -26.91 32.88
CA CYS A 16 -11.48 -25.78 32.10
C CYS A 16 -10.14 -26.20 31.49
N GLY A 17 -10.17 -26.73 30.28
CA GLY A 17 -8.97 -26.82 29.46
C GLY A 17 -8.40 -25.42 29.35
N ALA A 18 -7.10 -25.28 29.48
CA ALA A 18 -6.41 -24.02 29.25
C ALA A 18 -6.95 -23.44 27.95
N SER A 19 -7.69 -22.32 28.06
CA SER A 19 -8.29 -21.69 26.90
C SER A 19 -7.14 -21.10 26.10
N SER A 20 -6.88 -21.69 24.92
CA SER A 20 -5.93 -21.16 23.98
C SER A 20 -6.31 -19.72 23.63
N LEU A 21 -5.32 -18.86 23.38
CA LEU A 21 -5.54 -17.53 22.81
C LEU A 21 -6.59 -17.61 21.70
N PRO A 22 -7.57 -16.69 21.67
CA PRO A 22 -8.43 -16.54 20.52
C PRO A 22 -7.55 -16.37 19.27
N THR A 23 -7.86 -17.05 18.19
CA THR A 23 -7.08 -16.96 16.95
C THR A 23 -7.72 -15.97 16.01
N LEU A 24 -6.93 -15.01 15.51
CA LEU A 24 -7.34 -14.15 14.42
C LEU A 24 -7.40 -14.94 13.11
N SER A 25 -8.38 -14.66 12.28
CA SER A 25 -8.52 -15.25 10.95
C SER A 25 -8.89 -14.20 9.91
N GLY A 26 -8.71 -14.52 8.63
CA GLY A 26 -9.03 -13.64 7.54
C GLY A 26 -8.29 -12.30 7.63
N PHE A 27 -8.97 -11.23 7.27
CA PHE A 27 -8.37 -9.89 7.26
C PHE A 27 -7.94 -9.41 8.65
N ALA A 28 -8.60 -9.84 9.73
CA ALA A 28 -8.20 -9.45 11.08
C ALA A 28 -6.76 -9.89 11.39
N ALA A 29 -6.34 -11.08 10.92
CA ALA A 29 -4.97 -11.55 11.06
C ALA A 29 -3.99 -10.74 10.19
N VAL A 30 -4.37 -10.39 8.97
CA VAL A 30 -3.57 -9.54 8.07
C VAL A 30 -3.37 -8.16 8.68
N ARG A 31 -4.44 -7.56 9.19
CA ARG A 31 -4.40 -6.25 9.84
C ARG A 31 -3.51 -6.24 11.08
N ASP A 32 -3.61 -7.25 11.95
CA ASP A 32 -2.73 -7.36 13.12
C ASP A 32 -1.27 -7.54 12.71
N GLN A 33 -0.98 -8.33 11.66
CA GLN A 33 0.38 -8.46 11.14
C GLN A 33 0.91 -7.13 10.60
N ALA A 34 0.12 -6.35 9.88
CA ALA A 34 0.51 -5.01 9.42
C ALA A 34 0.72 -4.05 10.61
N ALA A 35 -0.16 -4.08 11.61
CA ALA A 35 -0.03 -3.29 12.84
C ALA A 35 1.26 -3.61 13.61
N ARG A 36 1.60 -4.91 13.74
CA ARG A 36 2.88 -5.35 14.33
C ARG A 36 4.08 -4.85 13.54
N THR A 37 3.99 -4.86 12.22
CA THR A 37 5.03 -4.30 11.35
C THR A 37 5.22 -2.82 11.59
N GLU A 38 4.14 -2.04 11.71
CA GLU A 38 4.23 -0.60 12.01
C GLU A 38 4.78 -0.34 13.43
N ALA A 39 4.40 -1.13 14.43
CA ALA A 39 4.96 -1.02 15.78
C ALA A 39 6.47 -1.28 15.80
N ALA A 40 6.92 -2.34 15.11
CA ALA A 40 8.35 -2.65 14.96
C ALA A 40 9.09 -1.54 14.19
N ALA A 41 8.48 -1.00 13.14
CA ALA A 41 9.04 0.10 12.35
C ALA A 41 9.24 1.36 13.20
N ALA A 42 8.22 1.76 13.95
CA ALA A 42 8.29 2.93 14.82
C ALA A 42 9.39 2.79 15.90
N ALA A 43 9.42 1.64 16.57
CA ALA A 43 10.42 1.37 17.61
C ALA A 43 11.85 1.40 17.04
N ARG A 44 12.08 0.77 15.89
CA ARG A 44 13.40 0.73 15.25
C ARG A 44 13.83 2.11 14.75
N ALA A 45 12.93 2.84 14.09
CA ALA A 45 13.24 4.20 13.62
C ALA A 45 13.64 5.14 14.78
N THR A 46 12.97 5.04 15.94
CA THR A 46 13.34 5.79 17.13
C THR A 46 14.75 5.44 17.61
N GLN A 47 15.05 4.14 17.75
CA GLN A 47 16.39 3.69 18.17
C GLN A 47 17.49 4.15 17.20
N LEU A 48 17.26 4.08 15.90
CA LEU A 48 18.21 4.52 14.89
C LEU A 48 18.38 6.04 14.90
N ALA A 49 17.32 6.81 15.17
CA ALA A 49 17.39 8.26 15.28
C ALA A 49 18.23 8.72 16.47
N ASP A 50 18.18 7.98 17.58
CA ASP A 50 18.95 8.29 18.80
C ASP A 50 20.46 8.11 18.61
N ILE A 51 20.87 7.24 17.70
CA ILE A 51 22.31 6.99 17.40
C ILE A 51 22.80 7.73 16.15
N ALA A 52 21.94 8.34 15.35
CA ALA A 52 22.30 9.09 14.15
C ALA A 52 22.78 10.52 14.49
N THR A 53 23.73 10.67 15.41
CA THR A 53 24.16 11.97 15.95
C THR A 53 24.93 12.83 14.96
N ASP A 54 25.63 12.20 14.02
CA ASP A 54 26.51 12.89 13.07
C ASP A 54 25.80 13.31 11.76
N CYS A 55 24.51 12.99 11.63
CA CYS A 55 23.69 13.32 10.47
C CYS A 55 22.30 13.85 10.90
N ALA A 56 22.17 15.16 10.99
CA ALA A 56 20.92 15.79 11.44
C ALA A 56 19.73 15.49 10.51
N SER A 57 19.94 15.44 9.18
CA SER A 57 18.92 15.06 8.20
C SER A 57 18.50 13.59 8.35
N CYS A 58 19.45 12.70 8.63
CA CYS A 58 19.18 11.28 8.91
C CYS A 58 18.32 11.12 10.17
N ALA A 59 18.71 11.75 11.27
CA ALA A 59 17.96 11.70 12.51
C ALA A 59 16.53 12.28 12.35
N SER A 60 16.39 13.37 11.57
CA SER A 60 15.07 13.94 11.26
C SER A 60 14.21 12.96 10.47
N ALA A 61 14.74 12.39 9.38
CA ALA A 61 14.02 11.45 8.53
C ALA A 61 13.58 10.19 9.32
N LEU A 62 14.41 9.70 10.23
CA LEU A 62 14.08 8.58 11.10
C LEU A 62 12.96 8.92 12.09
N ARG A 63 12.97 10.12 12.69
CA ARG A 63 11.88 10.57 13.59
C ARG A 63 10.57 10.73 12.82
N ASP A 64 10.61 11.26 11.60
CA ASP A 64 9.44 11.35 10.73
C ASP A 64 8.91 9.95 10.38
N ALA A 65 9.79 9.00 10.07
CA ALA A 65 9.41 7.61 9.82
C ALA A 65 8.79 6.96 11.07
N ALA A 66 9.34 7.20 12.25
CA ALA A 66 8.77 6.70 13.52
C ALA A 66 7.35 7.25 13.76
N SER A 67 7.17 8.57 13.64
CA SER A 67 5.88 9.23 13.82
C SER A 67 4.86 8.75 12.79
N SER A 68 5.24 8.62 11.53
CA SER A 68 4.37 8.13 10.47
C SER A 68 3.97 6.66 10.69
N SER A 69 4.90 5.81 11.16
CA SER A 69 4.58 4.41 11.50
C SER A 69 3.63 4.33 12.69
N GLN A 70 3.79 5.20 13.69
CA GLN A 70 2.85 5.26 14.81
C GLN A 70 1.44 5.66 14.35
N ALA A 71 1.32 6.65 13.49
CA ALA A 71 0.03 7.07 12.92
C ALA A 71 -0.62 5.94 12.10
N ARG A 72 0.16 5.18 11.31
CA ARG A 72 -0.37 4.03 10.57
C ARG A 72 -0.78 2.88 11.48
N LEU A 73 -0.03 2.63 12.57
CA LEU A 73 -0.41 1.66 13.61
C LEU A 73 -1.78 2.00 14.19
N GLU A 74 -2.02 3.26 14.52
CA GLU A 74 -3.31 3.75 15.03
C GLU A 74 -4.43 3.61 13.98
N ALA A 75 -4.16 3.96 12.73
CA ALA A 75 -5.10 3.82 11.62
C ALA A 75 -5.48 2.34 11.34
N LEU A 76 -4.57 1.40 11.60
CA LEU A 76 -4.84 -0.04 11.56
C LEU A 76 -5.62 -0.56 12.77
N GLY A 77 -5.89 0.28 13.76
CA GLY A 77 -6.62 -0.07 14.98
C GLY A 77 -5.73 -0.60 16.12
N GLY A 78 -4.42 -0.40 16.04
CA GLY A 78 -3.46 -0.86 17.04
C GLY A 78 -3.16 -2.36 16.99
N LEU A 79 -2.35 -2.81 17.95
CA LEU A 79 -2.05 -4.23 18.13
C LEU A 79 -3.27 -4.97 18.67
N TRP A 80 -3.52 -6.14 18.12
CA TRP A 80 -4.55 -7.00 18.68
C TRP A 80 -4.18 -7.47 20.07
N ASP A 81 -5.04 -7.16 21.02
CA ASP A 81 -4.96 -7.62 22.40
C ASP A 81 -6.35 -8.14 22.85
N PRO A 82 -6.51 -9.46 22.96
CA PRO A 82 -7.78 -10.06 23.38
C PRO A 82 -8.11 -9.80 24.85
N TRP A 83 -7.15 -9.33 25.64
CA TRP A 83 -7.26 -9.19 27.09
C TRP A 83 -7.34 -7.75 27.57
N GLY A 84 -7.25 -6.76 26.67
CA GLY A 84 -7.33 -5.34 27.03
C GLY A 84 -6.19 -4.88 27.94
N GLY A 85 -4.99 -5.40 27.78
CA GLY A 85 -3.78 -5.04 28.54
C GLY A 85 -3.51 -5.88 29.79
N VAL A 86 -4.47 -6.70 30.24
CA VAL A 86 -4.29 -7.55 31.43
C VAL A 86 -4.57 -9.01 31.09
N THR A 87 -3.51 -9.78 30.92
CA THR A 87 -3.64 -11.22 30.67
C THR A 87 -4.26 -11.93 31.88
N PRO A 88 -5.42 -12.60 31.74
CA PRO A 88 -6.03 -13.33 32.83
C PRO A 88 -5.14 -14.48 33.31
N GLU A 89 -5.26 -14.87 34.58
CA GLU A 89 -4.53 -15.99 35.15
C GLU A 89 -4.82 -17.29 34.36
N GLY A 90 -3.77 -18.02 34.02
CA GLY A 90 -3.86 -19.24 33.23
C GLY A 90 -4.04 -19.04 31.72
N GLN A 91 -4.03 -17.81 31.22
CA GLN A 91 -4.06 -17.49 29.79
C GLN A 91 -2.67 -17.13 29.27
N SER A 92 -2.47 -17.35 27.98
CA SER A 92 -1.23 -16.90 27.32
C SER A 92 -1.33 -15.43 26.93
N ALA A 93 -0.27 -14.66 27.12
CA ALA A 93 -0.17 -13.32 26.57
C ALA A 93 -0.09 -13.34 25.02
N PRO A 94 -0.56 -12.29 24.33
CA PRO A 94 -0.30 -12.13 22.90
C PRO A 94 1.21 -12.22 22.61
N ALA A 95 1.57 -12.77 21.44
CA ALA A 95 2.97 -12.85 21.04
C ALA A 95 3.60 -11.43 21.02
N ALA A 96 4.84 -11.32 21.44
CA ALA A 96 5.59 -10.07 21.33
C ALA A 96 5.74 -9.63 19.86
N VAL A 97 5.87 -8.33 19.65
CA VAL A 97 6.19 -7.78 18.33
C VAL A 97 7.63 -8.18 17.97
N SER A 98 7.82 -8.78 16.80
CA SER A 98 9.15 -9.12 16.29
C SER A 98 9.92 -7.84 15.99
N GLU A 99 11.21 -7.80 16.36
CA GLU A 99 12.03 -6.63 16.10
C GLU A 99 12.34 -6.46 14.60
N ALA A 100 12.37 -5.20 14.17
CA ALA A 100 12.89 -4.84 12.85
C ALA A 100 14.43 -4.85 12.83
N PRO A 101 15.07 -4.97 11.65
CA PRO A 101 16.53 -4.99 11.52
C PRO A 101 17.23 -3.79 12.18
N THR A 102 18.41 -4.02 12.76
CA THR A 102 19.17 -2.99 13.49
C THR A 102 20.07 -2.15 12.58
N ASP A 103 20.47 -2.68 11.45
CA ASP A 103 21.22 -1.95 10.43
C ASP A 103 20.27 -1.10 9.57
N VAL A 104 20.68 0.13 9.24
CA VAL A 104 19.82 1.10 8.51
C VAL A 104 19.46 0.58 7.11
N SER A 105 20.43 0.02 6.37
CA SER A 105 20.17 -0.47 5.01
C SER A 105 19.23 -1.67 5.02
N ALA A 106 19.46 -2.60 5.95
CA ALA A 106 18.59 -3.74 6.18
C ALA A 106 17.18 -3.30 6.63
N TYR A 107 17.08 -2.25 7.47
CA TYR A 107 15.83 -1.67 7.92
C TYR A 107 15.05 -1.04 6.75
N VAL A 108 15.68 -0.24 5.91
CA VAL A 108 15.07 0.38 4.72
C VAL A 108 14.54 -0.70 3.77
N SER A 109 15.36 -1.69 3.45
CA SER A 109 14.95 -2.83 2.61
C SER A 109 13.80 -3.64 3.22
N TRP A 110 13.78 -3.78 4.56
CA TRP A 110 12.70 -4.47 5.27
C TRP A 110 11.38 -3.68 5.20
N LEU A 111 11.42 -2.34 5.35
CA LEU A 111 10.24 -1.49 5.16
C LEU A 111 9.63 -1.66 3.76
N ALA A 112 10.45 -1.59 2.72
CA ALA A 112 10.01 -1.75 1.34
C ALA A 112 9.38 -3.13 1.09
N ARG A 113 10.08 -4.22 1.47
CA ARG A 113 9.56 -5.58 1.28
C ARG A 113 8.27 -5.85 2.02
N THR A 114 8.13 -5.34 3.25
CA THR A 114 6.88 -5.51 4.02
C THR A 114 5.75 -4.66 3.45
N ALA A 115 6.05 -3.50 2.86
CA ALA A 115 5.09 -2.70 2.13
C ALA A 115 4.58 -3.41 0.88
N THR A 116 5.48 -3.92 0.04
CA THR A 116 5.12 -4.68 -1.17
C THR A 116 4.26 -5.89 -0.85
N ARG A 117 4.60 -6.66 0.20
CA ARG A 117 3.79 -7.79 0.66
C ARG A 117 2.36 -7.38 1.02
N ASP A 118 2.20 -6.29 1.75
CA ASP A 118 0.89 -5.84 2.19
C ASP A 118 0.08 -5.25 1.01
N LEU A 119 0.74 -4.62 0.03
CA LEU A 119 0.11 -4.19 -1.22
C LEU A 119 -0.38 -5.36 -2.08
N GLU A 120 0.38 -6.46 -2.16
CA GLU A 120 -0.05 -7.70 -2.84
C GLU A 120 -1.34 -8.26 -2.22
N ILE A 121 -1.45 -8.20 -0.89
CA ILE A 121 -2.66 -8.65 -0.19
C ILE A 121 -3.82 -7.69 -0.48
N ALA A 122 -3.59 -6.38 -0.42
CA ALA A 122 -4.58 -5.36 -0.71
C ALA A 122 -5.08 -5.44 -2.17
N ALA A 123 -4.20 -5.73 -3.11
CA ALA A 123 -4.53 -5.87 -4.53
C ALA A 123 -5.36 -7.14 -4.85
N ASN A 124 -5.47 -8.08 -3.92
CA ASN A 124 -6.21 -9.33 -4.15
C ASN A 124 -7.63 -9.26 -3.55
N PRO A 125 -8.69 -9.18 -4.38
CA PRO A 125 -10.07 -9.11 -3.91
C PRO A 125 -10.57 -10.38 -3.21
N ASP A 126 -9.90 -11.53 -3.39
CA ASP A 126 -10.23 -12.75 -2.66
C ASP A 126 -9.74 -12.71 -1.20
N LYS A 127 -8.83 -11.79 -0.88
CA LYS A 127 -8.25 -11.64 0.45
C LYS A 127 -8.77 -10.44 1.22
N THR A 128 -9.25 -9.42 0.50
CA THR A 128 -9.67 -8.14 1.09
C THR A 128 -10.91 -7.58 0.41
N SER A 129 -11.84 -7.06 1.19
CA SER A 129 -12.90 -6.18 0.68
C SER A 129 -12.31 -4.85 0.17
N ALA A 130 -13.12 -4.03 -0.46
CA ALA A 130 -12.70 -2.70 -0.94
C ALA A 130 -12.21 -1.77 0.19
N GLU A 131 -12.87 -1.78 1.33
CA GLU A 131 -12.50 -0.97 2.50
C GLU A 131 -11.22 -1.47 3.15
N GLU A 132 -11.09 -2.79 3.32
CA GLU A 132 -9.90 -3.44 3.86
C GLU A 132 -8.67 -3.21 2.96
N ALA A 133 -8.85 -3.31 1.64
CA ALA A 133 -7.79 -3.05 0.66
C ALA A 133 -7.30 -1.61 0.73
N ARG A 134 -8.22 -0.65 0.86
CA ARG A 134 -7.88 0.77 1.01
C ARG A 134 -7.09 1.04 2.28
N THR A 135 -7.54 0.49 3.40
CA THR A 135 -6.86 0.66 4.69
C THR A 135 -5.46 0.05 4.69
N LEU A 136 -5.33 -1.20 4.24
CA LEU A 136 -4.06 -1.90 4.18
C LEU A 136 -3.12 -1.26 3.17
N GLY A 137 -3.64 -0.90 1.99
CA GLY A 137 -2.88 -0.26 0.92
C GLY A 137 -2.33 1.10 1.32
N ALA A 138 -3.13 1.93 1.97
CA ALA A 138 -2.67 3.23 2.46
C ALA A 138 -1.54 3.09 3.49
N ALA A 139 -1.64 2.13 4.41
CA ALA A 139 -0.55 1.86 5.36
C ALA A 139 0.71 1.36 4.64
N ALA A 140 0.56 0.47 3.68
CA ALA A 140 1.67 -0.10 2.91
C ALA A 140 2.37 0.96 2.05
N LEU A 141 1.64 1.78 1.29
CA LEU A 141 2.19 2.89 0.50
C LEU A 141 2.93 3.90 1.36
N GLY A 142 2.34 4.28 2.51
CA GLY A 142 3.01 5.17 3.46
C GLY A 142 4.30 4.56 4.05
N ARG A 143 4.37 3.24 4.23
CA ARG A 143 5.60 2.53 4.64
C ARG A 143 6.64 2.54 3.55
N TYR A 144 6.24 2.28 2.30
CA TYR A 144 7.14 2.35 1.15
C TYR A 144 7.70 3.76 0.96
N ALA A 145 6.88 4.80 1.05
CA ALA A 145 7.32 6.19 1.00
C ALA A 145 8.34 6.53 2.11
N SER A 146 8.15 5.98 3.32
CA SER A 146 9.14 6.11 4.40
C SER A 146 10.46 5.41 4.04
N ALA A 147 10.42 4.23 3.42
CA ALA A 147 11.60 3.53 2.93
C ALA A 147 12.33 4.33 1.85
N ALA A 148 11.63 4.85 0.86
CA ALA A 148 12.18 5.64 -0.24
C ALA A 148 12.85 6.93 0.27
N ARG A 149 12.20 7.64 1.20
CA ARG A 149 12.78 8.83 1.83
C ARG A 149 14.05 8.53 2.62
N LEU A 150 14.06 7.45 3.41
CA LEU A 150 15.26 7.03 4.15
C LEU A 150 16.37 6.58 3.19
N ALA A 151 16.04 5.82 2.15
CA ALA A 151 16.99 5.42 1.13
C ALA A 151 17.68 6.63 0.49
N HIS A 152 16.90 7.64 0.10
CA HIS A 152 17.43 8.88 -0.45
C HIS A 152 18.38 9.61 0.52
N VAL A 153 17.97 9.76 1.78
CA VAL A 153 18.76 10.50 2.79
C VAL A 153 20.08 9.78 3.15
N TYR A 154 20.07 8.44 3.15
CA TYR A 154 21.22 7.62 3.45
C TYR A 154 22.05 7.21 2.24
N GLY A 155 21.63 7.55 1.03
CA GLY A 155 22.31 7.11 -0.22
C GLY A 155 22.25 5.59 -0.39
N ILE A 156 21.15 4.96 0.01
CA ILE A 156 20.92 3.52 -0.13
C ILE A 156 20.18 3.29 -1.43
N ASP A 157 20.70 2.36 -2.25
CA ASP A 157 19.95 1.88 -3.40
C ASP A 157 18.77 1.01 -2.93
N LEU A 158 17.57 1.53 -3.09
CA LEU A 158 16.34 0.79 -2.91
C LEU A 158 16.01 0.11 -4.24
N GLU A 159 15.52 -1.14 -4.18
CA GLU A 159 14.91 -1.75 -5.37
C GLU A 159 13.94 -0.76 -6.01
N ALA A 160 14.07 -0.54 -7.32
CA ALA A 160 13.25 0.42 -8.03
C ALA A 160 11.77 0.12 -7.82
N GLY A 161 10.94 1.18 -7.75
CA GLY A 161 9.49 1.04 -7.64
C GLY A 161 8.91 0.16 -8.77
N ASP A 162 9.53 0.20 -9.93
CA ASP A 162 9.21 -0.65 -11.10
C ASP A 162 9.31 -2.14 -10.79
N ASP A 163 10.38 -2.59 -10.14
CA ASP A 163 10.57 -4.00 -9.79
C ASP A 163 9.54 -4.46 -8.77
N ALA A 164 9.28 -3.65 -7.75
CA ALA A 164 8.24 -3.93 -6.76
C ALA A 164 6.84 -3.97 -7.40
N ALA A 165 6.57 -3.05 -8.33
CA ALA A 165 5.32 -3.01 -9.08
C ALA A 165 5.14 -4.22 -10.00
N LEU A 166 6.19 -4.69 -10.65
CA LEU A 166 6.18 -5.91 -11.46
C LEU A 166 5.88 -7.14 -10.60
N LEU A 167 6.47 -7.25 -9.41
CA LEU A 167 6.18 -8.35 -8.49
C LEU A 167 4.70 -8.42 -8.09
N ILE A 168 4.06 -7.27 -7.81
CA ILE A 168 2.64 -7.24 -7.49
C ILE A 168 1.80 -7.72 -8.67
N ASN A 169 2.10 -7.25 -9.87
CA ASN A 169 1.38 -7.63 -11.07
C ASN A 169 1.51 -9.13 -11.39
N ASP A 170 2.71 -9.67 -11.29
CA ASP A 170 2.97 -11.09 -11.53
C ASP A 170 2.21 -11.97 -10.54
N ARG A 171 2.19 -11.58 -9.26
CA ARG A 171 1.55 -12.36 -8.19
C ARG A 171 0.03 -12.25 -8.20
N VAL A 172 -0.53 -11.17 -8.67
CA VAL A 172 -1.98 -11.00 -8.83
C VAL A 172 -2.46 -11.58 -10.15
N ASN A 173 -1.52 -12.04 -10.99
CA ASN A 173 -1.79 -12.72 -12.26
C ASN A 173 -2.65 -11.87 -13.22
N ILE A 174 -2.22 -10.62 -13.41
CA ILE A 174 -2.86 -9.73 -14.39
C ILE A 174 -2.56 -10.27 -15.79
N ALA A 175 -3.53 -10.94 -16.36
CA ALA A 175 -3.41 -11.52 -17.68
C ALA A 175 -3.24 -10.44 -18.76
N SER A 176 -2.35 -10.70 -19.72
CA SER A 176 -2.24 -10.04 -21.02
C SER A 176 -1.84 -8.55 -21.06
N ARG A 177 -1.18 -8.01 -20.06
CA ARG A 177 -0.62 -6.66 -20.16
C ARG A 177 0.41 -6.50 -21.28
N GLN A 178 1.20 -7.54 -21.55
CA GLN A 178 2.31 -7.48 -22.49
C GLN A 178 1.89 -7.00 -23.90
N GLY A 179 0.78 -7.48 -24.44
CA GLY A 179 0.31 -7.04 -25.75
C GLY A 179 -0.14 -5.58 -25.80
N VAL A 180 -0.70 -5.07 -24.72
CA VAL A 180 -1.16 -3.67 -24.62
C VAL A 180 0.01 -2.72 -24.41
N GLN A 181 0.98 -3.12 -23.59
CA GLN A 181 2.19 -2.32 -23.33
C GLN A 181 3.11 -2.20 -24.54
N THR A 182 3.31 -3.29 -25.28
CA THR A 182 4.15 -3.26 -26.49
C THR A 182 3.67 -2.20 -27.47
N TRP A 183 2.37 -2.13 -27.67
CA TRP A 183 1.76 -1.11 -28.49
C TRP A 183 2.00 0.33 -27.98
N ALA A 184 1.88 0.55 -26.69
CA ALA A 184 2.09 1.86 -26.07
C ALA A 184 3.56 2.32 -26.16
N ILE A 185 4.49 1.41 -25.95
CA ILE A 185 5.95 1.65 -26.06
C ILE A 185 6.33 2.05 -27.49
N ASP A 186 5.82 1.34 -28.50
CA ASP A 186 6.08 1.65 -29.91
C ASP A 186 5.68 3.07 -30.31
N LEU A 187 4.67 3.64 -29.64
CA LEU A 187 4.20 5.00 -29.92
C LEU A 187 5.13 6.09 -29.38
N PHE A 188 5.84 5.84 -28.28
CA PHE A 188 6.60 6.84 -27.54
C PHE A 188 8.12 6.62 -27.54
N ASN A 189 8.61 5.63 -28.25
CA ASN A 189 10.02 5.23 -28.31
C ASN A 189 10.52 4.51 -27.06
N GLU A 190 10.78 3.22 -27.21
CA GLU A 190 11.06 2.20 -26.17
C GLU A 190 12.08 2.58 -25.08
N SER A 191 13.01 3.48 -25.37
CA SER A 191 14.13 3.79 -24.48
C SER A 191 13.83 4.84 -23.41
N SER A 192 12.63 5.43 -23.40
CA SER A 192 12.30 6.58 -22.57
C SER A 192 11.00 6.47 -21.77
N VAL A 193 10.30 5.32 -21.85
CA VAL A 193 8.99 5.15 -21.21
C VAL A 193 9.10 4.07 -20.15
N SER A 194 8.82 4.44 -18.90
CA SER A 194 8.68 3.51 -17.79
C SER A 194 7.52 2.54 -17.99
N PRO A 195 7.52 1.35 -17.36
CA PRO A 195 6.41 0.42 -17.46
C PRO A 195 5.06 1.08 -17.18
N THR A 196 4.10 0.90 -18.09
CA THR A 196 2.75 1.45 -17.92
C THR A 196 1.87 0.44 -17.22
N PHE A 197 1.45 0.77 -16.00
CA PHE A 197 0.57 -0.06 -15.20
C PHE A 197 -0.90 0.33 -15.43
N ALA A 198 -1.41 0.03 -16.61
CA ALA A 198 -2.83 0.16 -16.91
C ALA A 198 -3.49 -1.21 -16.85
N PRO A 199 -4.70 -1.32 -16.28
CA PRO A 199 -5.43 -2.58 -16.22
C PRO A 199 -5.85 -3.02 -17.63
N SER A 200 -5.91 -4.33 -17.86
CA SER A 200 -6.28 -4.91 -19.16
C SER A 200 -7.35 -6.01 -19.06
N GLY A 201 -7.95 -6.21 -17.89
CA GLY A 201 -8.92 -7.26 -17.61
C GLY A 201 -10.33 -6.98 -18.15
N LYS A 202 -11.29 -7.78 -17.70
CA LYS A 202 -12.73 -7.61 -18.00
C LYS A 202 -13.35 -6.61 -17.02
N ASP A 203 -14.51 -6.07 -17.41
CA ASP A 203 -15.37 -5.20 -16.60
C ASP A 203 -14.72 -3.85 -16.18
N LEU A 204 -13.72 -3.39 -16.94
CA LEU A 204 -13.05 -2.11 -16.67
C LEU A 204 -14.01 -0.93 -16.78
N ALA A 205 -14.97 -1.00 -17.69
CA ALA A 205 -15.97 0.05 -17.90
C ALA A 205 -16.87 0.30 -16.67
N SER A 206 -16.99 -0.67 -15.77
CA SER A 206 -17.79 -0.56 -14.55
C SER A 206 -17.01 -0.03 -13.34
N SER A 207 -15.68 0.12 -13.44
CA SER A 207 -14.86 0.64 -12.35
C SER A 207 -14.91 2.17 -12.31
N ALA A 208 -15.57 2.71 -11.29
CA ALA A 208 -15.61 4.15 -11.03
C ALA A 208 -14.23 4.68 -10.64
N GLU A 209 -13.47 3.89 -9.88
CA GLU A 209 -12.12 4.22 -9.41
C GLU A 209 -11.15 4.35 -10.58
N LEU A 210 -11.20 3.41 -11.55
CA LEU A 210 -10.38 3.50 -12.76
C LEU A 210 -10.77 4.71 -13.61
N SER A 211 -12.06 4.97 -13.79
CA SER A 211 -12.54 6.14 -14.54
C SER A 211 -12.04 7.45 -13.91
N GLN A 212 -12.06 7.53 -12.59
CA GLN A 212 -11.53 8.68 -11.85
C GLN A 212 -10.00 8.79 -12.02
N ALA A 213 -9.27 7.69 -11.96
CA ALA A 213 -7.83 7.67 -12.16
C ALA A 213 -7.46 8.13 -13.59
N VAL A 214 -8.15 7.64 -14.62
CA VAL A 214 -7.96 8.07 -16.02
C VAL A 214 -8.11 9.61 -16.16
N ALA A 215 -9.16 10.18 -15.56
CA ALA A 215 -9.36 11.63 -15.57
C ALA A 215 -8.24 12.38 -14.83
N THR A 216 -7.76 11.85 -13.71
CA THR A 216 -6.67 12.46 -12.92
C THR A 216 -5.33 12.36 -13.65
N TRP A 217 -5.01 11.22 -14.25
CA TRP A 217 -3.78 11.05 -15.06
C TRP A 217 -3.74 12.03 -16.23
N ASP A 218 -4.83 12.14 -17.01
CA ASP A 218 -4.94 13.09 -18.13
C ASP A 218 -4.81 14.54 -17.68
N CYS A 219 -5.48 14.90 -16.58
CA CYS A 219 -5.44 16.24 -16.02
C CYS A 219 -4.03 16.59 -15.52
N THR A 220 -3.37 15.66 -14.83
CA THR A 220 -2.00 15.85 -14.35
C THR A 220 -1.02 15.94 -15.51
N ALA A 221 -1.12 15.05 -16.50
CA ALA A 221 -0.28 15.10 -17.70
C ALA A 221 -0.36 16.46 -18.42
N SER A 222 -1.56 17.01 -18.53
CA SER A 222 -1.79 18.31 -19.15
C SER A 222 -1.28 19.50 -18.32
N SER A 223 -1.11 19.31 -17.03
CA SER A 223 -0.73 20.36 -16.06
C SER A 223 0.77 20.37 -15.76
N LEU A 224 1.43 19.22 -15.77
CA LEU A 224 2.86 19.09 -15.44
C LEU A 224 3.78 20.04 -16.21
N PRO A 225 3.65 20.21 -17.54
CA PRO A 225 4.51 21.15 -18.27
C PRO A 225 4.30 22.62 -17.91
N LYS A 226 3.18 22.94 -17.26
CA LYS A 226 2.84 24.30 -16.80
C LYS A 226 3.14 24.51 -15.33
N ALA A 227 3.38 23.43 -14.59
CA ALA A 227 3.69 23.49 -13.17
C ALA A 227 5.02 24.23 -12.96
N GLN A 228 5.13 24.93 -11.82
CA GLN A 228 6.40 25.47 -11.37
C GLN A 228 7.25 24.31 -10.83
N VAL A 229 7.97 23.67 -11.74
CA VAL A 229 8.96 22.64 -11.39
C VAL A 229 10.32 23.31 -11.19
N SER A 230 11.13 22.77 -10.30
CA SER A 230 12.47 23.27 -10.01
C SER A 230 13.35 23.28 -11.28
N ALA A 231 14.30 24.17 -11.35
CA ALA A 231 15.20 24.27 -12.50
C ALA A 231 15.89 22.94 -12.80
N GLY A 232 15.81 22.49 -14.03
CA GLY A 232 16.33 21.20 -14.48
C GLY A 232 15.28 20.09 -14.60
N THR A 233 14.05 20.29 -14.12
CA THR A 233 13.01 19.26 -14.10
C THR A 233 11.97 19.39 -15.23
N LEU A 234 12.11 20.37 -16.14
CA LEU A 234 11.14 20.53 -17.24
C LEU A 234 11.15 19.33 -18.18
N SER A 235 12.34 18.77 -18.47
CA SER A 235 12.46 17.54 -19.27
C SER A 235 11.75 16.37 -18.59
N ASP A 236 11.93 16.25 -17.29
CA ASP A 236 11.30 15.19 -16.49
C ASP A 236 9.79 15.37 -16.47
N ALA A 237 9.30 16.60 -16.35
CA ALA A 237 7.86 16.90 -16.41
C ALA A 237 7.23 16.48 -17.75
N TYR A 238 7.94 16.66 -18.87
CA TYR A 238 7.46 16.19 -20.18
C TYR A 238 7.49 14.66 -20.28
N ASN A 239 8.52 14.01 -19.75
CA ASN A 239 8.61 12.54 -19.73
C ASN A 239 7.46 11.94 -18.92
N VAL A 240 7.26 12.40 -17.67
CA VAL A 240 6.17 11.94 -16.80
C VAL A 240 4.81 12.23 -17.44
N SER A 241 4.62 13.41 -18.07
CA SER A 241 3.40 13.73 -18.82
C SER A 241 3.16 12.72 -19.94
N GLY A 242 4.20 12.35 -20.70
CA GLY A 242 4.13 11.35 -21.76
C GLY A 242 3.73 9.98 -21.23
N GLU A 243 4.34 9.52 -20.14
CA GLU A 243 4.03 8.26 -19.47
C GLU A 243 2.57 8.21 -19.00
N LEU A 244 2.07 9.28 -18.39
CA LEU A 244 0.67 9.38 -17.95
C LEU A 244 -0.30 9.31 -19.13
N LEU A 245 0.01 9.96 -20.26
CA LEU A 245 -0.81 9.88 -21.48
C LEU A 245 -0.82 8.48 -22.07
N VAL A 246 0.31 7.77 -22.04
CA VAL A 246 0.38 6.35 -22.43
C VAL A 246 -0.49 5.50 -21.53
N ARG A 247 -0.45 5.73 -20.23
CA ARG A 247 -1.28 5.05 -19.23
C ARG A 247 -2.77 5.27 -19.50
N VAL A 248 -3.17 6.52 -19.76
CA VAL A 248 -4.55 6.91 -20.13
C VAL A 248 -5.01 6.18 -21.39
N ASP A 249 -4.25 6.28 -22.48
CA ASP A 249 -4.61 5.66 -23.76
C ASP A 249 -4.69 4.13 -23.65
N THR A 250 -3.76 3.53 -22.91
CA THR A 250 -3.74 2.09 -22.64
C THR A 250 -5.01 1.65 -21.88
N ALA A 251 -5.40 2.38 -20.85
CA ALA A 251 -6.61 2.07 -20.08
C ALA A 251 -7.88 2.21 -20.92
N LEU A 252 -7.98 3.28 -21.72
CA LEU A 252 -9.12 3.51 -22.61
C LEU A 252 -9.23 2.44 -23.70
N ARG A 253 -8.13 2.03 -24.32
CA ARG A 253 -8.12 0.93 -25.30
C ARG A 253 -8.47 -0.41 -24.67
N ALA A 254 -8.13 -0.60 -23.41
CA ALA A 254 -8.52 -1.79 -22.67
C ALA A 254 -10.00 -1.80 -22.24
N GLY A 255 -10.73 -0.71 -22.45
CA GLY A 255 -12.18 -0.61 -22.23
C GLY A 255 -12.59 0.23 -21.02
N ALA A 256 -11.68 0.98 -20.40
CA ALA A 256 -12.03 1.92 -19.34
C ALA A 256 -13.01 2.99 -19.87
N THR A 257 -13.94 3.43 -19.01
CA THR A 257 -14.85 4.53 -19.38
C THR A 257 -14.11 5.85 -19.44
N ASP A 258 -14.24 6.56 -20.55
CA ASP A 258 -13.65 7.89 -20.72
C ASP A 258 -14.47 8.93 -19.96
N THR A 259 -13.89 9.42 -18.86
CA THR A 259 -14.46 10.50 -18.01
C THR A 259 -13.62 11.77 -18.06
N ARG A 260 -12.66 11.87 -18.99
CA ARG A 260 -11.82 13.04 -19.15
C ARG A 260 -12.67 14.27 -19.47
N THR A 261 -12.25 15.41 -18.95
CA THR A 261 -12.88 16.70 -19.17
C THR A 261 -12.03 17.56 -20.08
N SER A 262 -12.67 18.37 -20.93
CA SER A 262 -11.96 19.31 -21.80
C SER A 262 -11.23 20.44 -21.03
N ARG A 263 -11.55 20.61 -19.77
CA ARG A 263 -10.92 21.58 -18.88
C ARG A 263 -10.49 20.90 -17.60
N CYS A 264 -9.18 20.82 -17.39
CA CYS A 264 -8.60 20.38 -16.13
C CYS A 264 -8.72 21.50 -15.09
N THR A 265 -9.30 21.20 -13.94
CA THR A 265 -9.41 22.10 -12.79
C THR A 265 -8.72 21.42 -11.60
N LEU A 266 -7.41 21.62 -11.49
CA LEU A 266 -6.66 21.25 -10.28
C LEU A 266 -6.54 22.49 -9.39
N ASP A 267 -6.75 22.30 -8.09
CA ASP A 267 -6.72 23.38 -7.10
C ASP A 267 -5.32 24.00 -6.95
N ALA A 268 -4.28 23.21 -7.20
CA ALA A 268 -2.90 23.64 -7.20
C ALA A 268 -2.12 22.96 -8.35
N LEU A 269 -1.17 23.72 -8.92
CA LEU A 269 -0.32 23.27 -10.04
C LEU A 269 1.16 23.15 -9.63
N ASP A 270 1.47 23.10 -8.34
CA ASP A 270 2.82 22.76 -7.89
C ASP A 270 3.08 21.25 -7.97
N GLY A 271 4.35 20.87 -8.12
CA GLY A 271 4.72 19.47 -8.33
C GLY A 271 4.31 18.55 -7.19
N ALA A 272 4.34 19.01 -5.94
CA ALA A 272 3.95 18.21 -4.79
C ALA A 272 2.45 17.91 -4.77
N SER A 273 1.63 18.92 -5.11
CA SER A 273 0.17 18.75 -5.21
C SER A 273 -0.20 17.81 -6.36
N LEU A 274 0.49 17.92 -7.51
CA LEU A 274 0.27 17.04 -8.66
C LEU A 274 0.61 15.57 -8.31
N ALA A 275 1.76 15.34 -7.70
CA ALA A 275 2.17 13.99 -7.23
C ALA A 275 1.18 13.43 -6.19
N SER A 276 0.73 14.26 -5.24
CA SER A 276 -0.26 13.85 -4.25
C SER A 276 -1.60 13.46 -4.88
N ASN A 277 -2.04 14.16 -5.91
CA ASN A 277 -3.28 13.84 -6.64
C ASN A 277 -3.13 12.52 -7.41
N LEU A 278 -1.98 12.26 -8.04
CA LEU A 278 -1.68 10.99 -8.71
C LEU A 278 -1.73 9.84 -7.72
N LEU A 279 -0.95 9.92 -6.65
CA LEU A 279 -0.90 8.90 -5.62
C LEU A 279 -2.29 8.61 -5.00
N ALA A 280 -3.09 9.66 -4.78
CA ALA A 280 -4.44 9.49 -4.26
C ALA A 280 -5.36 8.78 -5.25
N ALA A 281 -5.26 9.08 -6.55
CA ALA A 281 -6.04 8.43 -7.59
C ALA A 281 -5.66 6.95 -7.74
N ASP A 282 -4.37 6.65 -7.75
CA ASP A 282 -3.86 5.28 -7.87
C ASP A 282 -4.21 4.45 -6.63
N ALA A 283 -4.04 5.01 -5.44
CA ALA A 283 -4.46 4.36 -4.21
C ALA A 283 -5.97 4.11 -4.14
N ALA A 284 -6.80 5.00 -4.72
CA ALA A 284 -8.24 4.80 -4.77
C ALA A 284 -8.63 3.58 -5.61
N MET A 285 -7.84 3.20 -6.62
CA MET A 285 -8.07 2.00 -7.42
C MET A 285 -8.03 0.71 -6.60
N LEU A 286 -7.37 0.69 -5.43
CA LEU A 286 -7.40 -0.43 -4.49
C LEU A 286 -8.82 -0.74 -3.97
N ALA A 287 -9.75 0.20 -4.05
CA ALA A 287 -11.15 -0.01 -3.68
C ALA A 287 -11.99 -0.68 -4.78
N SER A 288 -11.44 -0.91 -5.96
CA SER A 288 -12.16 -1.59 -7.05
C SER A 288 -12.50 -3.05 -6.70
N ASN A 289 -13.57 -3.56 -7.30
CA ASN A 289 -13.90 -4.98 -7.24
C ASN A 289 -13.09 -5.81 -8.25
N SER A 290 -12.38 -5.16 -9.18
CA SER A 290 -11.52 -5.82 -10.17
C SER A 290 -10.10 -6.00 -9.64
N ALA A 291 -9.59 -7.24 -9.66
CA ALA A 291 -8.21 -7.55 -9.31
C ALA A 291 -7.21 -6.79 -10.21
N ASP A 292 -7.51 -6.70 -11.50
CA ASP A 292 -6.64 -6.00 -12.46
C ASP A 292 -6.55 -4.51 -12.16
N VAL A 293 -7.68 -3.87 -11.78
CA VAL A 293 -7.70 -2.46 -11.40
C VAL A 293 -6.93 -2.23 -10.09
N ARG A 294 -7.14 -3.10 -9.08
CA ARG A 294 -6.40 -2.99 -7.81
C ARG A 294 -4.90 -3.12 -7.99
N ALA A 295 -4.47 -4.12 -8.76
CA ALA A 295 -3.05 -4.35 -8.99
C ALA A 295 -2.42 -3.22 -9.82
N ALA A 296 -3.12 -2.70 -10.82
CA ALA A 296 -2.66 -1.53 -11.56
C ALA A 296 -2.52 -0.30 -10.67
N GLY A 297 -3.49 -0.05 -9.77
CA GLY A 297 -3.43 1.03 -8.81
C GLY A 297 -2.28 0.89 -7.81
N ALA A 298 -2.09 -0.31 -7.24
CA ALA A 298 -0.97 -0.60 -6.35
C ALA A 298 0.39 -0.37 -7.03
N SER A 299 0.50 -0.81 -8.30
CA SER A 299 1.73 -0.70 -9.08
C SER A 299 2.03 0.74 -9.49
N ALA A 300 1.02 1.49 -9.95
CA ALA A 300 1.16 2.89 -10.30
C ALA A 300 1.57 3.73 -9.08
N ALA A 301 0.92 3.52 -7.94
CA ALA A 301 1.23 4.23 -6.70
C ALA A 301 2.62 3.97 -6.11
N LEU A 302 3.33 2.92 -6.54
CA LEU A 302 4.73 2.68 -6.17
C LEU A 302 5.72 3.47 -7.02
N ILE A 303 5.29 3.92 -8.19
CA ILE A 303 6.11 4.66 -9.16
C ILE A 303 5.90 6.16 -9.01
N ASP A 304 4.65 6.58 -8.86
CA ASP A 304 4.24 7.98 -8.73
C ASP A 304 4.50 8.53 -7.32
#